data_57201ead8d764030fca826b62a45a71f
#
_entry.id   57201ead8d764030fca826b62a45a71f
#
_cell.length_a   1.000
_cell.length_b   1.000
_cell.length_c   1.000
_cell.angle_alpha   90.00
_cell.angle_beta   90.00
_cell.angle_gamma   90.00
#
_symmetry.space_group_name_H-M   'P 1'
#
loop_
_entity.id
_entity.type
_entity.pdbx_description
1 polymer ?
#
loop_
_entity_poly.entity_id
_entity_poly.type
_entity_poly.pdbx_seq_one_letter_code
_entity_poly.pdbx_strand_id
1 'polypeptide(L)'
;MTAKADAVRIAELRELLHRANRAYYVDAAPFMSDAEFDRLLAELAALEARHPALADPNSPTQRVGGGPSSGFAQVTHRVPMMSVDNTYSVDDLRAWWERCERALGHPFTAVADPKVDGVAISLRYEDGRLVEAATRGDGTVGDDVTRNVRAIDAVPLVLSAADGARVPAVLEVRGEIFMPNASFERINDERRRAGEPEFMNARNSTAGTLKSLDAAVVRARRLSFVAHGAGHVEDVELAGRPVETRS
;
A
#
# COMPACT_ATOMS: atom_id res chain seq x y z
N MET A 1 25.88 -8.95 -24.33
CA MET A 1 26.35 -8.69 -22.96
C MET A 1 26.42 -10.02 -22.21
N THR A 2 27.28 -10.18 -21.22
CA THR A 2 27.38 -11.43 -20.45
C THR A 2 26.24 -11.51 -19.45
N ALA A 3 25.74 -12.71 -19.09
CA ALA A 3 24.68 -12.91 -18.10
C ALA A 3 24.96 -12.20 -16.75
N LYS A 4 26.25 -12.07 -16.38
CA LYS A 4 26.66 -11.32 -15.18
C LYS A 4 26.44 -9.82 -15.33
N ALA A 5 26.67 -9.22 -16.50
CA ALA A 5 26.42 -7.80 -16.75
C ALA A 5 24.93 -7.49 -16.78
N ASP A 6 24.12 -8.38 -17.35
CA ASP A 6 22.65 -8.25 -17.35
C ASP A 6 22.08 -8.32 -15.93
N ALA A 7 22.61 -9.20 -15.06
CA ALA A 7 22.18 -9.31 -13.67
C ALA A 7 22.48 -8.01 -12.87
N VAL A 8 23.65 -7.42 -13.06
CA VAL A 8 24.00 -6.12 -12.45
C VAL A 8 23.04 -5.03 -12.96
N ARG A 9 22.80 -4.98 -14.26
CA ARG A 9 21.91 -3.98 -14.85
C ARG A 9 20.45 -4.11 -14.37
N ILE A 10 19.94 -5.32 -14.20
CA ILE A 10 18.62 -5.60 -13.61
C ILE A 10 18.54 -5.00 -12.20
N ALA A 11 19.56 -5.23 -11.35
CA ALA A 11 19.57 -4.72 -9.98
C ALA A 11 19.59 -3.18 -9.94
N GLU A 12 20.43 -2.56 -10.76
CA GLU A 12 20.52 -1.08 -10.88
C GLU A 12 19.18 -0.47 -11.32
N LEU A 13 18.54 -1.04 -12.35
CA LEU A 13 17.26 -0.56 -12.85
C LEU A 13 16.15 -0.70 -11.83
N ARG A 14 16.08 -1.82 -11.10
CA ARG A 14 15.10 -2.00 -10.02
C ARG A 14 15.27 -0.93 -8.94
N GLU A 15 16.48 -0.72 -8.46
CA GLU A 15 16.75 0.30 -7.45
C GLU A 15 16.40 1.70 -7.94
N LEU A 16 16.82 2.07 -9.14
CA LEU A 16 16.54 3.38 -9.72
C LEU A 16 15.04 3.63 -9.88
N LEU A 17 14.29 2.65 -10.41
CA LEU A 17 12.84 2.79 -10.62
C LEU A 17 12.05 2.78 -9.30
N HIS A 18 12.49 2.04 -8.28
CA HIS A 18 11.89 2.15 -6.93
C HIS A 18 12.11 3.54 -6.33
N ARG A 19 13.31 4.10 -6.46
CA ARG A 19 13.60 5.46 -5.99
C ARG A 19 12.78 6.50 -6.74
N ALA A 20 12.63 6.35 -8.06
CA ALA A 20 11.82 7.25 -8.88
C ALA A 20 10.35 7.21 -8.47
N ASN A 21 9.78 6.02 -8.25
CA ASN A 21 8.43 5.87 -7.75
C ASN A 21 8.24 6.56 -6.38
N ARG A 22 9.18 6.35 -5.46
CA ARG A 22 9.14 7.03 -4.15
C ARG A 22 9.16 8.54 -4.29
N ALA A 23 10.11 9.06 -5.08
CA ALA A 23 10.26 10.50 -5.31
C ALA A 23 8.98 11.11 -5.92
N TYR A 24 8.30 10.38 -6.81
CA TYR A 24 7.07 10.84 -7.45
C TYR A 24 5.86 10.79 -6.50
N TYR A 25 5.61 9.62 -5.84
CA TYR A 25 4.37 9.37 -5.09
C TYR A 25 4.45 9.73 -3.60
N VAL A 26 5.64 9.75 -3.00
CA VAL A 26 5.82 9.99 -1.56
C VAL A 26 6.46 11.34 -1.30
N ASP A 27 7.58 11.62 -1.97
CA ASP A 27 8.39 12.81 -1.67
C ASP A 27 7.92 14.04 -2.46
N ALA A 28 6.99 13.88 -3.44
CA ALA A 28 6.52 14.92 -4.37
C ALA A 28 7.68 15.70 -5.04
N ALA A 29 8.81 15.04 -5.27
CA ALA A 29 10.05 15.59 -5.81
C ALA A 29 10.60 14.69 -6.92
N PRO A 30 9.90 14.54 -8.06
CA PRO A 30 10.34 13.68 -9.16
C PRO A 30 11.68 14.18 -9.73
N PHE A 31 12.61 13.26 -9.96
CA PHE A 31 13.94 13.57 -10.50
C PHE A 31 14.15 13.05 -11.94
N MET A 32 13.14 12.40 -12.53
CA MET A 32 13.14 11.99 -13.94
C MET A 32 11.78 12.24 -14.58
N SER A 33 11.72 12.31 -15.90
CA SER A 33 10.49 12.45 -16.66
C SER A 33 9.74 11.11 -16.79
N ASP A 34 8.42 11.17 -17.04
CA ASP A 34 7.59 9.97 -17.26
C ASP A 34 8.11 9.16 -18.47
N ALA A 35 8.51 9.85 -19.55
CA ALA A 35 9.07 9.19 -20.74
C ALA A 35 10.40 8.46 -20.46
N GLU A 36 11.24 8.99 -19.58
CA GLU A 36 12.47 8.32 -19.14
C GLU A 36 12.16 7.13 -18.25
N PHE A 37 11.24 7.27 -17.32
CA PHE A 37 10.76 6.18 -16.47
C PHE A 37 10.24 5.03 -17.31
N ASP A 38 9.35 5.29 -18.27
CA ASP A 38 8.75 4.27 -19.14
C ASP A 38 9.81 3.55 -19.98
N ARG A 39 10.80 4.27 -20.50
CA ARG A 39 11.93 3.69 -21.27
C ARG A 39 12.76 2.73 -20.40
N LEU A 40 13.08 3.13 -19.15
CA LEU A 40 13.86 2.30 -18.22
C LEU A 40 13.06 1.10 -17.73
N LEU A 41 11.76 1.26 -17.54
CA LEU A 41 10.85 0.16 -17.17
C LEU A 41 10.76 -0.88 -18.30
N ALA A 42 10.68 -0.44 -19.55
CA ALA A 42 10.70 -1.33 -20.72
C ALA A 42 12.06 -2.05 -20.87
N GLU A 43 13.20 -1.37 -20.62
CA GLU A 43 14.52 -1.99 -20.58
C GLU A 43 14.58 -3.09 -19.52
N LEU A 44 14.11 -2.80 -18.30
CA LEU A 44 14.06 -3.78 -17.21
C LEU A 44 13.21 -4.99 -17.57
N ALA A 45 12.01 -4.78 -18.12
CA ALA A 45 11.12 -5.86 -18.54
C ALA A 45 11.77 -6.78 -19.59
N ALA A 46 12.46 -6.20 -20.56
CA ALA A 46 13.17 -6.96 -21.60
C ALA A 46 14.35 -7.77 -21.02
N LEU A 47 15.05 -7.25 -20.01
CA LEU A 47 16.13 -7.94 -19.33
C LEU A 47 15.58 -9.09 -18.46
N GLU A 48 14.54 -8.87 -17.70
CA GLU A 48 13.91 -9.89 -16.83
C GLU A 48 13.32 -11.03 -17.67
N ALA A 49 12.70 -10.74 -18.83
CA ALA A 49 12.20 -11.75 -19.74
C ALA A 49 13.30 -12.68 -20.27
N ARG A 50 14.53 -12.17 -20.45
CA ARG A 50 15.70 -12.97 -20.87
C ARG A 50 16.31 -13.79 -19.73
N HIS A 51 16.06 -13.40 -18.47
CA HIS A 51 16.64 -14.01 -17.28
C HIS A 51 15.57 -14.42 -16.25
N PRO A 52 14.69 -15.41 -16.57
CA PRO A 52 13.59 -15.81 -15.66
C PRO A 52 14.06 -16.24 -14.26
N ALA A 53 15.31 -16.75 -14.14
CA ALA A 53 15.91 -17.11 -12.86
C ALA A 53 16.15 -15.92 -11.92
N LEU A 54 16.13 -14.68 -12.46
CA LEU A 54 16.24 -13.45 -11.69
C LEU A 54 14.88 -12.77 -11.46
N ALA A 55 13.77 -13.49 -11.70
CA ALA A 55 12.43 -12.98 -11.45
C ALA A 55 12.27 -12.53 -10.00
N ASP A 56 11.67 -11.37 -9.82
CA ASP A 56 11.40 -10.79 -8.50
C ASP A 56 9.95 -10.30 -8.46
N PRO A 57 9.09 -10.85 -7.58
CA PRO A 57 7.70 -10.43 -7.48
C PRO A 57 7.53 -8.96 -7.08
N ASN A 58 8.57 -8.35 -6.50
CA ASN A 58 8.59 -6.94 -6.14
C ASN A 58 9.32 -6.06 -7.16
N SER A 59 9.64 -6.57 -8.35
CA SER A 59 10.14 -5.73 -9.44
C SER A 59 9.10 -4.67 -9.84
N PRO A 60 9.51 -3.45 -10.19
CA PRO A 60 8.62 -2.45 -10.77
C PRO A 60 7.83 -2.95 -11.99
N THR A 61 8.39 -3.92 -12.74
CA THR A 61 7.72 -4.55 -13.89
C THR A 61 6.52 -5.41 -13.50
N GLN A 62 6.48 -5.95 -12.28
CA GLN A 62 5.40 -6.80 -11.79
C GLN A 62 4.14 -6.02 -11.39
N ARG A 63 4.18 -4.68 -11.37
CA ARG A 63 2.98 -3.85 -11.18
C ARG A 63 1.94 -4.02 -12.30
N VAL A 64 2.32 -4.57 -13.44
CA VAL A 64 1.48 -4.71 -14.64
C VAL A 64 1.28 -6.16 -15.08
N GLY A 65 1.96 -7.13 -14.45
CA GLY A 65 2.05 -8.51 -14.94
C GLY A 65 1.03 -9.50 -14.37
N GLY A 66 0.51 -10.34 -15.24
CA GLY A 66 -0.28 -11.55 -14.97
C GLY A 66 -1.75 -11.47 -15.39
N GLY A 67 -2.29 -12.56 -15.97
CA GLY A 67 -3.70 -12.67 -16.36
C GLY A 67 -4.69 -12.62 -15.18
N PRO A 68 -6.02 -12.60 -15.39
CA PRO A 68 -7.03 -12.57 -14.32
C PRO A 68 -6.84 -13.68 -13.28
N SER A 69 -7.15 -13.38 -12.02
CA SER A 69 -7.17 -14.35 -10.93
C SER A 69 -8.48 -15.14 -10.93
N SER A 70 -8.47 -16.37 -10.40
CA SER A 70 -9.68 -17.18 -10.22
C SER A 70 -10.42 -16.92 -8.90
N GLY A 71 -9.91 -16.00 -8.06
CA GLY A 71 -10.47 -15.65 -6.73
C GLY A 71 -9.39 -15.13 -5.79
N PHE A 72 -9.78 -14.88 -4.54
CA PHE A 72 -8.89 -14.41 -3.49
C PHE A 72 -8.75 -15.48 -2.41
N ALA A 73 -7.50 -15.81 -2.05
CA ALA A 73 -7.22 -16.62 -0.87
C ALA A 73 -7.57 -15.85 0.40
N GLN A 74 -7.71 -16.57 1.51
CA GLN A 74 -7.95 -15.97 2.81
C GLN A 74 -6.63 -15.88 3.59
N VAL A 75 -6.43 -14.77 4.28
CA VAL A 75 -5.29 -14.51 5.16
C VAL A 75 -5.80 -14.26 6.57
N THR A 76 -5.21 -14.97 7.54
CA THR A 76 -5.46 -14.70 8.97
C THR A 76 -4.50 -13.63 9.46
N HIS A 77 -5.03 -12.55 10.03
CA HIS A 77 -4.22 -11.47 10.59
C HIS A 77 -3.46 -11.93 11.82
N ARG A 78 -2.14 -11.65 11.89
CA ARG A 78 -1.32 -11.93 13.08
C ARG A 78 -1.78 -11.12 14.30
N VAL A 79 -2.19 -9.88 14.06
CA VAL A 79 -2.83 -9.00 15.04
C VAL A 79 -4.20 -8.61 14.49
N PRO A 80 -5.31 -8.79 15.21
CA PRO A 80 -6.64 -8.43 14.70
C PRO A 80 -6.74 -6.99 14.23
N MET A 81 -7.47 -6.77 13.14
CA MET A 81 -7.78 -5.43 12.62
C MET A 81 -9.08 -4.92 13.23
N MET A 82 -8.95 -4.21 14.35
CA MET A 82 -10.09 -3.68 15.10
C MET A 82 -10.78 -2.53 14.35
N SER A 83 -12.08 -2.39 14.58
CA SER A 83 -12.81 -1.17 14.21
C SER A 83 -12.62 -0.11 15.28
N VAL A 84 -12.66 1.16 14.88
CA VAL A 84 -12.69 2.30 15.80
C VAL A 84 -14.14 2.71 16.06
N ASP A 85 -14.43 3.12 17.31
CA ASP A 85 -15.72 3.70 17.64
C ASP A 85 -15.90 5.08 17.01
N ASN A 86 -17.15 5.47 16.78
CA ASN A 86 -17.49 6.78 16.26
C ASN A 86 -18.02 7.69 17.39
N THR A 87 -17.72 8.97 17.27
CA THR A 87 -18.38 10.05 18.04
C THR A 87 -19.05 10.99 17.05
N TYR A 88 -20.24 11.48 17.38
CA TYR A 88 -21.04 12.33 16.49
C TYR A 88 -21.25 13.73 17.05
N SER A 89 -20.79 14.00 18.27
CA SER A 89 -20.91 15.28 18.94
C SER A 89 -19.64 15.63 19.72
N VAL A 90 -19.50 16.92 20.03
CA VAL A 90 -18.43 17.39 20.90
C VAL A 90 -18.54 16.79 22.31
N ASP A 91 -19.77 16.56 22.79
CA ASP A 91 -19.98 15.97 24.11
C ASP A 91 -19.60 14.47 24.14
N ASP A 92 -19.85 13.71 23.06
CA ASP A 92 -19.34 12.35 22.93
C ASP A 92 -17.81 12.32 22.92
N LEU A 93 -17.17 13.26 22.24
CA LEU A 93 -15.71 13.38 22.21
C LEU A 93 -15.15 13.70 23.59
N ARG A 94 -15.79 14.62 24.35
CA ARG A 94 -15.41 14.91 25.74
C ARG A 94 -15.55 13.70 26.64
N ALA A 95 -16.68 12.99 26.55
CA ALA A 95 -16.93 11.79 27.31
C ALA A 95 -15.90 10.67 26.98
N TRP A 96 -15.52 10.54 25.70
CA TRP A 96 -14.45 9.63 25.29
C TRP A 96 -13.10 10.03 25.91
N TRP A 97 -12.75 11.33 25.85
CA TRP A 97 -11.51 11.85 26.43
C TRP A 97 -11.41 11.56 27.92
N GLU A 98 -12.46 11.88 28.67
CA GLU A 98 -12.53 11.62 30.12
C GLU A 98 -12.42 10.11 30.45
N ARG A 99 -12.99 9.23 29.61
CA ARG A 99 -12.82 7.77 29.79
C ARG A 99 -11.36 7.37 29.60
N CYS A 100 -10.69 7.92 28.60
CA CYS A 100 -9.26 7.65 28.35
C CYS A 100 -8.39 8.13 29.52
N GLU A 101 -8.59 9.35 30.02
CA GLU A 101 -7.85 9.86 31.17
C GLU A 101 -8.05 9.02 32.43
N ARG A 102 -9.29 8.60 32.70
CA ARG A 102 -9.59 7.71 33.84
C ARG A 102 -8.90 6.35 33.68
N ALA A 103 -8.90 5.80 32.49
CA ALA A 103 -8.26 4.50 32.22
C ALA A 103 -6.73 4.55 32.35
N LEU A 104 -6.12 5.66 31.92
CA LEU A 104 -4.67 5.87 32.01
C LEU A 104 -4.21 6.32 33.40
N GLY A 105 -5.09 6.97 34.17
CA GLY A 105 -4.75 7.57 35.46
C GLY A 105 -3.93 8.87 35.39
N HIS A 106 -3.72 9.40 34.18
CA HIS A 106 -2.99 10.65 33.94
C HIS A 106 -3.46 11.33 32.64
N PRO A 107 -3.21 12.64 32.45
CA PRO A 107 -3.44 13.33 31.18
C PRO A 107 -2.63 12.69 30.06
N PHE A 108 -3.14 12.73 28.82
CA PHE A 108 -2.48 12.22 27.61
C PHE A 108 -2.53 13.24 26.48
N THR A 109 -1.64 13.06 25.51
CA THR A 109 -1.64 13.83 24.26
C THR A 109 -2.30 12.99 23.17
N ALA A 110 -3.17 13.61 22.38
CA ALA A 110 -3.78 12.98 21.22
C ALA A 110 -3.33 13.66 19.93
N VAL A 111 -3.29 12.91 18.86
CA VAL A 111 -3.09 13.39 17.49
C VAL A 111 -4.41 13.22 16.75
N ALA A 112 -4.80 14.23 15.98
CA ALA A 112 -5.99 14.17 15.13
C ALA A 112 -5.56 14.07 13.68
N ASP A 113 -5.96 12.97 13.04
CA ASP A 113 -5.70 12.71 11.63
C ASP A 113 -7.01 12.64 10.84
N PRO A 114 -7.01 13.05 9.55
CA PRO A 114 -8.15 12.84 8.67
C PRO A 114 -8.49 11.35 8.55
N LYS A 115 -9.75 11.00 8.80
CA LYS A 115 -10.25 9.66 8.54
C LYS A 115 -10.59 9.52 7.06
N VAL A 116 -9.64 9.01 6.29
CA VAL A 116 -9.83 8.74 4.87
C VAL A 116 -10.86 7.62 4.70
N ASP A 117 -11.74 7.77 3.72
CA ASP A 117 -12.80 6.80 3.42
C ASP A 117 -12.40 5.92 2.22
N GLY A 118 -12.07 4.67 2.49
CA GLY A 118 -11.60 3.69 1.52
C GLY A 118 -11.78 2.25 1.98
N VAL A 119 -10.74 1.44 1.82
CA VAL A 119 -10.68 0.04 2.23
C VAL A 119 -9.48 -0.16 3.14
N ALA A 120 -9.75 -0.56 4.38
CA ALA A 120 -8.71 -0.88 5.35
C ALA A 120 -7.87 -2.07 4.87
N ILE A 121 -6.54 -1.91 4.95
CA ILE A 121 -5.56 -2.86 4.46
C ILE A 121 -4.45 -3.09 5.47
N SER A 122 -3.96 -4.33 5.54
CA SER A 122 -2.71 -4.70 6.17
C SER A 122 -1.69 -5.03 5.08
N LEU A 123 -0.51 -4.42 5.15
CA LEU A 123 0.62 -4.63 4.25
C LEU A 123 1.76 -5.24 5.06
N ARG A 124 2.13 -6.49 4.76
CA ARG A 124 3.26 -7.16 5.43
C ARG A 124 4.50 -7.08 4.55
N TYR A 125 5.55 -6.54 5.14
CA TYR A 125 6.89 -6.50 4.57
C TYR A 125 7.81 -7.44 5.34
N GLU A 126 8.64 -8.20 4.61
CA GLU A 126 9.73 -9.00 5.15
C GLU A 126 11.03 -8.50 4.52
N ASP A 127 12.02 -8.21 5.35
CA ASP A 127 13.29 -7.57 4.94
C ASP A 127 13.05 -6.36 4.00
N GLY A 128 12.02 -5.57 4.33
CA GLY A 128 11.61 -4.39 3.56
C GLY A 128 10.87 -4.68 2.26
N ARG A 129 10.56 -5.93 1.92
CA ARG A 129 9.89 -6.30 0.66
C ARG A 129 8.43 -6.65 0.91
N LEU A 130 7.50 -6.11 0.12
CA LEU A 130 6.08 -6.43 0.23
C LEU A 130 5.86 -7.91 -0.13
N VAL A 131 5.45 -8.70 0.87
CA VAL A 131 5.17 -10.13 0.70
C VAL A 131 3.68 -10.44 0.70
N GLU A 132 2.88 -9.67 1.44
CA GLU A 132 1.45 -9.92 1.59
C GLU A 132 0.67 -8.61 1.77
N ALA A 133 -0.53 -8.55 1.20
CA ALA A 133 -1.49 -7.49 1.45
C ALA A 133 -2.88 -8.11 1.64
N ALA A 134 -3.52 -7.83 2.78
CA ALA A 134 -4.82 -8.39 3.13
C ALA A 134 -5.83 -7.31 3.47
N THR A 135 -7.07 -7.45 2.99
CA THR A 135 -8.18 -6.61 3.45
C THR A 135 -8.49 -6.90 4.90
N ARG A 136 -9.15 -5.97 5.59
CA ARG A 136 -9.57 -6.19 6.99
C ARG A 136 -10.46 -7.43 7.15
N GLY A 137 -11.36 -7.70 6.19
CA GLY A 137 -12.36 -8.74 6.33
C GLY A 137 -13.24 -8.54 7.57
N ASP A 138 -13.40 -9.59 8.38
CA ASP A 138 -14.09 -9.54 9.67
C ASP A 138 -13.22 -9.04 10.85
N GLY A 139 -11.97 -8.69 10.56
CA GLY A 139 -10.97 -8.28 11.54
C GLY A 139 -10.00 -9.38 11.95
N THR A 140 -10.35 -10.64 11.75
CA THR A 140 -9.51 -11.81 12.00
C THR A 140 -8.99 -12.42 10.71
N VAL A 141 -9.85 -12.49 9.68
CA VAL A 141 -9.54 -13.05 8.36
C VAL A 141 -9.92 -12.05 7.30
N GLY A 142 -9.03 -11.81 6.35
CA GLY A 142 -9.24 -10.94 5.19
C GLY A 142 -8.91 -11.63 3.88
N ASP A 143 -9.23 -10.98 2.76
CA ASP A 143 -8.87 -11.48 1.43
C ASP A 143 -7.43 -11.09 1.09
N ASP A 144 -6.65 -12.03 0.56
CA ASP A 144 -5.33 -11.76 -0.03
C ASP A 144 -5.49 -10.96 -1.33
N VAL A 145 -5.14 -9.70 -1.28
CA VAL A 145 -5.16 -8.78 -2.42
C VAL A 145 -3.75 -8.34 -2.84
N THR A 146 -2.73 -9.08 -2.44
CA THR A 146 -1.31 -8.76 -2.67
C THR A 146 -1.04 -8.39 -4.12
N ARG A 147 -1.55 -9.19 -5.06
CA ARG A 147 -1.37 -8.96 -6.49
C ARG A 147 -1.96 -7.60 -6.93
N ASN A 148 -3.15 -7.29 -6.44
CA ASN A 148 -3.84 -6.05 -6.77
C ASN A 148 -3.16 -4.84 -6.13
N VAL A 149 -2.71 -4.98 -4.88
CA VAL A 149 -1.98 -3.94 -4.17
C VAL A 149 -0.64 -3.61 -4.84
N ARG A 150 0.06 -4.61 -5.39
CA ARG A 150 1.28 -4.37 -6.19
C ARG A 150 1.04 -3.48 -7.41
N ALA A 151 -0.17 -3.42 -7.93
CA ALA A 151 -0.54 -2.55 -9.05
C ALA A 151 -0.87 -1.11 -8.62
N ILE A 152 -0.86 -0.79 -7.32
CA ILE A 152 -1.10 0.54 -6.77
C ILE A 152 0.25 1.25 -6.61
N ASP A 153 0.49 2.27 -7.43
CA ASP A 153 1.79 2.96 -7.47
C ASP A 153 2.14 3.66 -6.15
N ALA A 154 1.15 4.11 -5.39
CA ALA A 154 1.33 4.74 -4.08
C ALA A 154 1.79 3.76 -2.98
N VAL A 155 1.72 2.43 -3.21
CA VAL A 155 2.22 1.43 -2.26
C VAL A 155 3.66 1.05 -2.59
N PRO A 156 4.63 1.31 -1.70
CA PRO A 156 6.01 0.87 -1.91
C PRO A 156 6.10 -0.66 -1.99
N LEU A 157 6.72 -1.20 -3.03
CA LEU A 157 7.02 -2.64 -3.10
C LEU A 157 8.27 -3.00 -2.29
N VAL A 158 9.14 -2.01 -2.10
CA VAL A 158 10.36 -2.13 -1.28
C VAL A 158 10.47 -0.89 -0.40
N LEU A 159 10.63 -1.11 0.91
CA LEU A 159 10.87 -0.05 1.87
C LEU A 159 12.33 0.37 1.83
N SER A 160 12.56 1.67 1.99
CA SER A 160 13.90 2.23 2.23
C SER A 160 13.97 2.71 3.68
N ALA A 161 15.05 2.38 4.36
CA ALA A 161 15.32 2.95 5.67
C ALA A 161 15.58 4.46 5.54
N ALA A 162 15.09 5.25 6.49
CA ALA A 162 15.52 6.63 6.67
C ALA A 162 16.95 6.64 7.21
N ASP A 163 17.63 7.80 7.16
CA ASP A 163 19.03 7.95 7.54
C ASP A 163 19.39 7.25 8.86
N GLY A 164 20.26 6.24 8.80
CA GLY A 164 20.73 5.47 9.94
C GLY A 164 19.74 4.49 10.58
N ALA A 165 18.50 4.42 10.06
CA ALA A 165 17.52 3.44 10.53
C ALA A 165 17.74 2.07 9.85
N ARG A 166 17.28 1.00 10.49
CA ARG A 166 17.18 -0.33 9.87
C ARG A 166 15.74 -0.60 9.50
N VAL A 167 15.52 -1.28 8.37
CA VAL A 167 14.23 -1.84 8.06
C VAL A 167 14.03 -3.07 8.96
N PRO A 168 12.88 -3.21 9.67
CA PRO A 168 12.60 -4.40 10.47
C PRO A 168 12.60 -5.67 9.63
N ALA A 169 12.93 -6.82 10.22
CA ALA A 169 12.83 -8.12 9.55
C ALA A 169 11.37 -8.40 9.14
N VAL A 170 10.40 -8.07 10.01
CA VAL A 170 8.97 -8.06 9.67
C VAL A 170 8.37 -6.73 10.10
N LEU A 171 7.63 -6.09 9.17
CA LEU A 171 6.83 -4.90 9.43
C LEU A 171 5.45 -5.06 8.80
N GLU A 172 4.42 -5.05 9.63
CA GLU A 172 3.03 -4.92 9.19
C GLU A 172 2.61 -3.46 9.27
N VAL A 173 2.31 -2.87 8.11
CA VAL A 173 1.80 -1.49 8.00
C VAL A 173 0.30 -1.54 7.80
N ARG A 174 -0.44 -0.79 8.60
CA ARG A 174 -1.89 -0.64 8.48
C ARG A 174 -2.24 0.70 7.88
N GLY A 175 -3.22 0.70 7.00
CA GLY A 175 -3.63 1.90 6.30
C GLY A 175 -4.95 1.74 5.58
N GLU A 176 -5.23 2.73 4.77
CA GLU A 176 -6.43 2.79 3.94
C GLU A 176 -6.04 2.94 2.48
N ILE A 177 -6.54 2.05 1.62
CA ILE A 177 -6.50 2.24 0.17
C ILE A 177 -7.77 3.00 -0.21
N PHE A 178 -7.60 4.07 -0.96
CA PHE A 178 -8.71 4.95 -1.35
C PHE A 178 -8.59 5.41 -2.79
N MET A 179 -9.69 5.90 -3.34
CA MET A 179 -9.72 6.52 -4.66
C MET A 179 -9.68 8.03 -4.49
N PRO A 180 -8.61 8.72 -4.94
CA PRO A 180 -8.57 10.19 -4.96
C PRO A 180 -9.75 10.77 -5.76
N ASN A 181 -10.26 11.94 -5.34
CA ASN A 181 -11.40 12.58 -6.00
C ASN A 181 -11.18 12.76 -7.51
N ALA A 182 -9.98 13.21 -7.92
CA ALA A 182 -9.64 13.36 -9.32
C ALA A 182 -9.72 12.04 -10.12
N SER A 183 -9.34 10.91 -9.50
CA SER A 183 -9.48 9.58 -10.10
C SER A 183 -10.95 9.17 -10.21
N PHE A 184 -11.74 9.45 -9.19
CA PHE A 184 -13.17 9.15 -9.15
C PHE A 184 -13.94 9.94 -10.23
N GLU A 185 -13.68 11.24 -10.34
CA GLU A 185 -14.26 12.10 -11.36
C GLU A 185 -13.89 11.64 -12.78
N ARG A 186 -12.61 11.37 -13.02
CA ARG A 186 -12.14 10.88 -14.33
C ARG A 186 -12.85 9.58 -14.73
N ILE A 187 -12.98 8.62 -13.83
CA ILE A 187 -13.63 7.34 -14.09
C ILE A 187 -15.11 7.54 -14.39
N ASN A 188 -15.81 8.40 -13.64
CA ASN A 188 -17.21 8.70 -13.88
C ASN A 188 -17.42 9.44 -15.23
N ASP A 189 -16.49 10.31 -15.61
CA ASP A 189 -16.51 10.94 -16.94
C ASP A 189 -16.34 9.92 -18.07
N GLU A 190 -15.42 8.97 -17.92
CA GLU A 190 -15.23 7.87 -18.88
C GLU A 190 -16.48 7.02 -19.01
N ARG A 191 -17.10 6.63 -17.90
CA ARG A 191 -18.34 5.86 -17.86
C ARG A 191 -19.51 6.61 -18.51
N ARG A 192 -19.64 7.89 -18.22
CA ARG A 192 -20.68 8.76 -18.81
C ARG A 192 -20.54 8.83 -20.33
N ARG A 193 -19.30 8.98 -20.83
CA ARG A 193 -19.04 8.97 -22.28
C ARG A 193 -19.33 7.61 -22.92
N ALA A 194 -19.15 6.52 -22.18
CA ALA A 194 -19.47 5.16 -22.63
C ALA A 194 -20.96 4.80 -22.50
N GLY A 195 -21.79 5.69 -21.93
CA GLY A 195 -23.21 5.41 -21.66
C GLY A 195 -23.41 4.41 -20.50
N GLU A 196 -22.43 4.26 -19.64
CA GLU A 196 -22.48 3.37 -18.48
C GLU A 196 -22.92 4.14 -17.22
N PRO A 197 -23.56 3.46 -16.25
CA PRO A 197 -23.92 4.07 -14.97
C PRO A 197 -22.68 4.56 -14.21
N GLU A 198 -22.74 5.76 -13.66
CA GLU A 198 -21.67 6.33 -12.83
C GLU A 198 -21.55 5.58 -11.49
N PHE A 199 -20.34 5.58 -10.92
CA PHE A 199 -20.16 5.14 -9.54
C PHE A 199 -20.71 6.18 -8.58
N MET A 200 -21.51 5.74 -7.63
CA MET A 200 -22.17 6.63 -6.66
C MET A 200 -21.25 7.01 -5.49
N ASN A 201 -20.20 6.23 -5.22
CA ASN A 201 -19.39 6.37 -4.02
C ASN A 201 -17.96 5.90 -4.28
N ALA A 202 -16.98 6.76 -3.94
CA ALA A 202 -15.55 6.49 -4.14
C ALA A 202 -15.08 5.26 -3.32
N ARG A 203 -15.57 5.08 -2.09
CA ARG A 203 -15.23 3.92 -1.25
C ARG A 203 -15.70 2.60 -1.88
N ASN A 204 -16.96 2.54 -2.34
CA ASN A 204 -17.50 1.35 -2.99
C ASN A 204 -16.76 1.05 -4.31
N SER A 205 -16.43 2.08 -5.08
CA SER A 205 -15.60 1.96 -6.28
C SER A 205 -14.19 1.45 -5.95
N THR A 206 -13.59 1.91 -4.85
CA THR A 206 -12.31 1.42 -4.34
C THR A 206 -12.40 -0.06 -3.99
N ALA A 207 -13.41 -0.47 -3.22
CA ALA A 207 -13.61 -1.86 -2.79
C ALA A 207 -13.80 -2.80 -4.00
N GLY A 208 -14.64 -2.43 -4.95
CA GLY A 208 -14.86 -3.19 -6.18
C GLY A 208 -13.59 -3.26 -7.05
N THR A 209 -12.82 -2.18 -7.10
CA THR A 209 -11.55 -2.13 -7.84
C THR A 209 -10.50 -3.03 -7.19
N LEU A 210 -10.33 -2.92 -5.87
CA LEU A 210 -9.34 -3.71 -5.13
C LEU A 210 -9.62 -5.22 -5.22
N LYS A 211 -10.88 -5.61 -5.39
CA LYS A 211 -11.32 -6.99 -5.61
C LYS A 211 -11.50 -7.35 -7.11
N SER A 212 -10.94 -6.56 -8.02
CA SER A 212 -10.91 -6.93 -9.42
C SER A 212 -10.04 -8.17 -9.64
N LEU A 213 -10.50 -9.09 -10.47
CA LEU A 213 -9.71 -10.26 -10.87
C LEU A 213 -8.59 -9.89 -11.85
N ASP A 214 -8.62 -8.68 -12.41
CA ASP A 214 -7.61 -8.13 -13.30
C ASP A 214 -6.87 -6.95 -12.66
N ALA A 215 -5.60 -7.13 -12.36
CA ALA A 215 -4.74 -6.10 -11.78
C ALA A 215 -4.52 -4.89 -12.71
N ALA A 216 -4.70 -5.05 -14.02
CA ALA A 216 -4.62 -3.93 -14.96
C ALA A 216 -5.75 -2.91 -14.72
N VAL A 217 -6.94 -3.39 -14.33
CA VAL A 217 -8.05 -2.53 -13.91
C VAL A 217 -7.69 -1.74 -12.65
N VAL A 218 -7.02 -2.38 -11.67
CA VAL A 218 -6.58 -1.70 -10.44
C VAL A 218 -5.61 -0.58 -10.78
N ARG A 219 -4.61 -0.85 -11.62
CA ARG A 219 -3.64 0.15 -12.07
C ARG A 219 -4.30 1.32 -12.80
N ALA A 220 -5.19 1.05 -13.76
CA ALA A 220 -5.88 2.08 -14.53
C ALA A 220 -6.73 3.02 -13.65
N ARG A 221 -7.20 2.54 -12.51
CA ARG A 221 -8.03 3.30 -11.57
C ARG A 221 -7.26 4.25 -10.67
N ARG A 222 -5.92 4.15 -10.62
CA ARG A 222 -5.02 5.04 -9.87
C ARG A 222 -5.45 5.22 -8.42
N LEU A 223 -5.62 4.11 -7.70
CA LEU A 223 -5.86 4.13 -6.26
C LEU A 223 -4.66 4.71 -5.53
N SER A 224 -4.88 5.24 -4.34
CA SER A 224 -3.85 5.75 -3.45
C SER A 224 -3.88 5.02 -2.10
N PHE A 225 -2.89 5.29 -1.27
CA PHE A 225 -2.71 4.66 0.03
C PHE A 225 -2.27 5.68 1.07
N VAL A 226 -2.80 5.56 2.29
CA VAL A 226 -2.34 6.28 3.47
C VAL A 226 -2.09 5.30 4.60
N ALA A 227 -0.90 5.35 5.21
CA ALA A 227 -0.59 4.58 6.40
C ALA A 227 -1.08 5.32 7.65
N HIS A 228 -1.66 4.60 8.61
CA HIS A 228 -2.12 5.19 9.87
C HIS A 228 -1.66 4.42 11.12
N GLY A 229 -1.01 3.28 10.96
CA GLY A 229 -0.51 2.50 12.08
C GLY A 229 0.37 1.32 11.68
N ALA A 230 0.92 0.65 12.69
CA ALA A 230 1.63 -0.60 12.54
C ALA A 230 0.84 -1.72 13.22
N GLY A 231 0.92 -2.92 12.66
CA GLY A 231 0.47 -4.16 13.27
C GLY A 231 1.64 -4.89 13.91
N HIS A 232 1.91 -6.12 13.45
CA HIS A 232 3.02 -6.93 13.92
C HIS A 232 4.38 -6.38 13.45
N VAL A 233 5.36 -6.31 14.36
CA VAL A 233 6.72 -5.83 14.06
C VAL A 233 7.74 -6.74 14.74
N GLU A 234 8.75 -7.21 13.99
CA GLU A 234 9.87 -8.00 14.51
C GLU A 234 11.19 -7.25 14.27
N ASP A 235 12.14 -7.38 15.20
CA ASP A 235 13.48 -6.76 15.14
C ASP A 235 13.49 -5.23 15.14
N VAL A 236 12.80 -4.61 16.10
CA VAL A 236 12.87 -3.16 16.25
C VAL A 236 13.61 -2.78 17.52
N GLU A 237 14.87 -2.44 17.39
CA GLU A 237 15.44 -1.33 18.12
C GLU A 237 15.12 -0.04 17.36
N LEU A 238 13.90 0.47 17.47
CA LEU A 238 13.57 1.82 17.02
C LEU A 238 14.28 2.79 17.97
N ALA A 239 15.43 3.32 17.51
CA ALA A 239 16.11 4.50 18.04
C ALA A 239 15.61 4.97 19.45
N GLY A 240 15.85 4.16 20.49
CA GLY A 240 15.60 4.51 21.89
C GLY A 240 14.14 4.70 22.34
N ARG A 241 13.14 4.31 21.56
CA ARG A 241 11.75 4.24 22.00
C ARG A 241 11.24 2.81 21.89
N PRO A 242 10.90 2.15 23.02
CA PRO A 242 10.21 0.87 22.95
C PRO A 242 8.88 1.07 22.22
N VAL A 243 8.65 0.30 21.16
CA VAL A 243 7.30 0.16 20.57
C VAL A 243 6.51 -0.66 21.58
N GLU A 244 5.69 -0.01 22.37
CA GLU A 244 4.68 -0.71 23.14
C GLU A 244 3.75 -1.40 22.14
N THR A 245 3.90 -2.72 22.03
CA THR A 245 2.94 -3.58 21.36
C THR A 245 1.63 -3.43 22.12
N ARG A 246 0.69 -2.69 21.55
CA ARG A 246 -0.68 -2.66 22.07
C ARG A 246 -1.30 -4.03 21.82
N SER A 247 -1.37 -4.81 22.87
CA SER A 247 -2.23 -6.00 22.98
C SER A 247 -3.70 -5.59 23.01
#